data_0df641ab5532a1552339e0d9b83a2252
#
_entry.id   0df641ab5532a1552339e0d9b83a2252
#
_cell.length_a   1.000
_cell.length_b   1.000
_cell.length_c   1.000
_cell.angle_alpha   90.00
_cell.angle_beta   90.00
_cell.angle_gamma   90.00
#
_symmetry.space_group_name_H-M   'P 1'
#
loop_
_entity.id
_entity.type
_entity.pdbx_description
1 polymer ?
#
loop_
_entity_poly.entity_id
_entity_poly.type
_entity_poly.pdbx_seq_one_letter_code
_entity_poly.pdbx_strand_id
1 'polypeptide(L)'
;GIDDYYFGSDGAGEKIKTYTIRFYSSNGSSQYTELKDVVYKGESYTLPDLPDRLNYAAVGWSTKKNPSASSALKPGKTVTITGNMNFYGCWKKAKTVQFCYNNGSGEYKSLRENVTEDTLVLPSMCSPKGYTFLGWSNEPDQHGYPDYLMGEKITVSSGMKLYSVLIENPVPGPNTAAVSEAYDEIFFIGDSRTVGMKKWVNAQGEPVSSKATFYCKNGAGMDWYLENRSQIINGIKKTEGKKAVIWCLGANNLCYTTQSGYLQSVVDTYLNELAYLKKTLQSSGCDLYFLSVNPVNDKETASEDYGPVRAVRSPKWVLNFNYMIRTSKTGYTYIDTYNYLTDTGFQLLDGLHYTDAVYGKIYNKIIETIDKA
;
A
#
# COMPACT_ATOMS: atom_id res chain seq x y z
N GLY A 1 8.10 -14.41 -54.18
CA GLY A 1 7.00 -14.00 -53.32
C GLY A 1 5.72 -14.57 -53.89
N ILE A 2 4.97 -15.33 -53.10
CA ILE A 2 3.62 -15.75 -53.47
C ILE A 2 2.75 -14.52 -53.24
N ASP A 3 2.19 -13.94 -54.32
CA ASP A 3 1.17 -12.88 -54.20
C ASP A 3 -0.09 -13.52 -53.63
N ASP A 4 -0.57 -13.03 -52.47
CA ASP A 4 -1.81 -13.50 -51.87
C ASP A 4 -3.01 -12.99 -52.68
N TYR A 5 -3.86 -13.91 -53.13
CA TYR A 5 -5.11 -13.63 -53.82
C TYR A 5 -6.30 -14.13 -53.00
N TYR A 6 -7.32 -13.29 -52.88
CA TYR A 6 -8.64 -13.72 -52.41
C TYR A 6 -9.44 -14.22 -53.64
N PHE A 7 -9.93 -15.46 -53.60
CA PHE A 7 -10.79 -15.99 -54.63
C PHE A 7 -12.25 -15.87 -54.21
N GLY A 8 -12.98 -15.03 -54.90
CA GLY A 8 -14.43 -14.92 -54.72
C GLY A 8 -15.14 -16.21 -55.09
N SER A 9 -16.45 -16.32 -54.81
CA SER A 9 -17.29 -17.47 -55.15
C SER A 9 -17.40 -17.74 -56.65
N ASP A 10 -16.99 -16.81 -57.49
CA ASP A 10 -16.91 -16.88 -58.94
C ASP A 10 -15.56 -17.36 -59.47
N GLY A 11 -14.61 -17.65 -58.61
CA GLY A 11 -13.24 -18.08 -58.94
C GLY A 11 -12.33 -16.97 -59.47
N ALA A 12 -12.78 -15.72 -59.50
CA ALA A 12 -11.94 -14.59 -59.88
C ALA A 12 -11.01 -14.24 -58.71
N GLY A 13 -9.69 -14.30 -58.94
CA GLY A 13 -8.67 -13.91 -57.96
C GLY A 13 -8.49 -12.39 -57.96
N GLU A 14 -8.84 -11.74 -56.85
CA GLU A 14 -8.50 -10.33 -56.65
C GLU A 14 -7.23 -10.25 -55.80
N LYS A 15 -6.24 -9.45 -56.26
CA LYS A 15 -4.98 -9.27 -55.50
C LYS A 15 -5.26 -8.59 -54.21
N ILE A 16 -4.90 -9.24 -53.10
CA ILE A 16 -5.08 -8.69 -51.78
C ILE A 16 -4.19 -7.45 -51.62
N LYS A 17 -4.81 -6.31 -51.34
CA LYS A 17 -4.11 -5.05 -51.16
C LYS A 17 -3.65 -4.90 -49.73
N THR A 18 -2.35 -4.85 -49.53
CA THR A 18 -1.71 -4.62 -48.21
C THR A 18 -1.45 -3.14 -47.98
N TYR A 19 -1.45 -2.75 -46.70
CA TYR A 19 -1.21 -1.37 -46.27
C TYR A 19 -0.10 -1.29 -45.22
N THR A 20 0.59 -0.15 -45.17
CA THR A 20 1.68 0.11 -44.24
C THR A 20 1.18 1.02 -43.12
N ILE A 21 1.47 0.65 -41.90
CA ILE A 21 1.23 1.49 -40.70
C ILE A 21 2.58 1.97 -40.18
N ARG A 22 2.75 3.28 -40.01
CA ARG A 22 3.97 3.90 -39.51
C ARG A 22 3.70 4.67 -38.23
N PHE A 23 4.56 4.49 -37.22
CA PHE A 23 4.50 5.15 -35.93
C PHE A 23 5.67 6.12 -35.76
N TYR A 24 5.38 7.40 -35.67
CA TYR A 24 6.36 8.46 -35.42
C TYR A 24 6.32 8.80 -33.94
N SER A 25 7.25 8.24 -33.17
CA SER A 25 7.27 8.36 -31.71
C SER A 25 7.64 9.75 -31.19
N SER A 26 8.27 10.60 -32.02
CA SER A 26 8.57 11.99 -31.66
C SER A 26 7.82 12.95 -32.59
N ASN A 27 7.29 14.04 -32.02
CA ASN A 27 6.55 15.07 -32.76
C ASN A 27 7.45 15.68 -33.85
N GLY A 28 7.05 15.53 -35.11
CA GLY A 28 7.80 16.06 -36.25
C GLY A 28 9.06 15.29 -36.68
N SER A 29 9.38 14.16 -36.03
CA SER A 29 10.50 13.29 -36.43
C SER A 29 10.26 12.70 -37.83
N SER A 30 11.34 12.56 -38.61
CA SER A 30 11.36 11.72 -39.81
C SER A 30 11.61 10.23 -39.52
N GLN A 31 12.02 9.90 -38.28
CA GLN A 31 12.21 8.52 -37.83
C GLN A 31 10.88 7.92 -37.43
N TYR A 32 10.61 6.71 -37.88
CA TYR A 32 9.40 5.97 -37.57
C TYR A 32 9.73 4.48 -37.35
N THR A 33 8.85 3.82 -36.59
CA THR A 33 8.78 2.36 -36.53
C THR A 33 7.75 1.90 -37.55
N GLU A 34 8.15 1.05 -38.48
CA GLU A 34 7.25 0.46 -39.47
C GLU A 34 6.83 -0.93 -39.00
N LEU A 35 5.52 -1.18 -39.01
CA LEU A 35 5.02 -2.53 -38.86
C LEU A 35 5.10 -3.24 -40.19
N LYS A 36 5.84 -4.35 -40.19
CA LYS A 36 6.00 -5.21 -41.40
C LYS A 36 4.90 -6.25 -41.52
N ASP A 37 3.96 -6.30 -40.59
CA ASP A 37 2.86 -7.25 -40.71
C ASP A 37 1.95 -6.83 -41.84
N VAL A 38 1.57 -7.83 -42.64
CA VAL A 38 0.63 -7.66 -43.73
C VAL A 38 -0.72 -7.26 -43.15
N VAL A 39 -1.11 -6.01 -43.34
CA VAL A 39 -2.36 -5.47 -42.84
C VAL A 39 -3.30 -5.24 -43.99
N TYR A 40 -4.52 -5.77 -43.93
CA TYR A 40 -5.53 -5.70 -44.97
C TYR A 40 -6.55 -4.61 -44.69
N LYS A 41 -7.20 -4.11 -45.73
CA LYS A 41 -8.27 -3.14 -45.60
C LYS A 41 -9.44 -3.72 -44.79
N GLY A 42 -9.89 -2.99 -43.76
CA GLY A 42 -10.98 -3.40 -42.89
C GLY A 42 -10.54 -4.16 -41.64
N GLU A 43 -9.28 -4.58 -41.57
CA GLU A 43 -8.75 -5.19 -40.33
C GLU A 43 -8.68 -4.20 -39.19
N SER A 44 -8.78 -4.74 -38.02
CA SER A 44 -8.64 -4.01 -36.75
C SER A 44 -7.21 -4.09 -36.22
N TYR A 45 -6.63 -2.93 -35.89
CA TYR A 45 -5.30 -2.84 -35.34
C TYR A 45 -5.33 -2.15 -33.97
N THR A 46 -4.69 -2.76 -32.97
CA THR A 46 -4.58 -2.18 -31.63
C THR A 46 -3.35 -1.30 -31.53
N LEU A 47 -3.55 -0.03 -31.17
CA LEU A 47 -2.47 0.96 -31.04
C LEU A 47 -1.51 0.57 -29.92
N PRO A 48 -0.19 0.52 -30.16
CA PRO A 48 0.81 0.17 -29.17
C PRO A 48 0.99 1.29 -28.15
N ASP A 49 1.70 0.99 -27.05
CA ASP A 49 2.20 2.00 -26.13
C ASP A 49 3.22 2.91 -26.83
N LEU A 50 3.30 4.17 -26.36
CA LEU A 50 4.36 5.07 -26.78
C LEU A 50 5.65 4.72 -26.02
N PRO A 51 6.83 4.86 -26.67
CA PRO A 51 8.10 4.66 -25.99
C PRO A 51 8.28 5.70 -24.87
N ASP A 52 9.10 5.37 -23.89
CA ASP A 52 9.41 6.30 -22.80
C ASP A 52 10.17 7.53 -23.30
N ARG A 53 9.83 8.71 -22.81
CA ARG A 53 10.45 9.98 -23.19
C ARG A 53 10.68 10.87 -21.99
N LEU A 54 11.96 11.21 -21.76
CA LEU A 54 12.37 12.07 -20.64
C LEU A 54 11.66 13.42 -20.66
N ASN A 55 11.10 13.83 -19.52
CA ASN A 55 10.34 15.07 -19.30
C ASN A 55 9.04 15.21 -20.12
N TYR A 56 8.50 14.09 -20.59
CA TYR A 56 7.21 14.07 -21.28
C TYR A 56 6.39 12.85 -20.87
N ALA A 57 5.12 13.07 -20.61
CA ALA A 57 4.14 12.01 -20.42
C ALA A 57 3.46 11.66 -21.75
N ALA A 58 3.33 10.39 -22.04
CA ALA A 58 2.64 9.89 -23.22
C ALA A 58 1.13 10.17 -23.10
N VAL A 59 0.53 10.75 -24.14
CA VAL A 59 -0.91 11.03 -24.18
C VAL A 59 -1.61 10.02 -25.09
N GLY A 60 -0.99 9.64 -26.21
CA GLY A 60 -1.53 8.72 -27.19
C GLY A 60 -1.05 9.00 -28.61
N TRP A 61 -1.78 8.49 -29.59
CA TRP A 61 -1.46 8.56 -31.01
C TRP A 61 -2.44 9.43 -31.78
N SER A 62 -2.00 10.11 -32.81
CA SER A 62 -2.86 10.90 -33.70
C SER A 62 -2.48 10.64 -35.17
N THR A 63 -3.46 10.66 -36.06
CA THR A 63 -3.24 10.65 -37.50
C THR A 63 -2.79 11.99 -38.07
N LYS A 64 -2.87 13.07 -37.26
CA LYS A 64 -2.40 14.41 -37.64
C LYS A 64 -0.96 14.62 -37.20
N LYS A 65 -0.12 15.14 -38.09
CA LYS A 65 1.20 15.65 -37.74
C LYS A 65 1.06 16.85 -36.80
N ASN A 66 1.84 16.93 -35.73
CA ASN A 66 1.72 17.94 -34.64
C ASN A 66 0.38 17.86 -33.90
N PRO A 67 0.09 16.73 -33.25
CA PRO A 67 -1.19 16.51 -32.62
C PRO A 67 -1.37 17.34 -31.34
N SER A 68 -2.63 17.73 -31.05
CA SER A 68 -3.00 18.21 -29.73
C SER A 68 -3.32 17.05 -28.78
N ALA A 69 -3.08 17.25 -27.50
CA ALA A 69 -3.36 16.24 -26.46
C ALA A 69 -4.84 15.83 -26.41
N SER A 70 -5.75 16.76 -26.72
CA SER A 70 -7.21 16.53 -26.64
C SER A 70 -7.76 15.61 -27.73
N SER A 71 -7.04 15.42 -28.83
CA SER A 71 -7.46 14.57 -29.96
C SER A 71 -6.72 13.24 -30.07
N ALA A 72 -5.89 12.90 -29.09
CA ALA A 72 -5.09 11.70 -29.12
C ALA A 72 -5.91 10.42 -28.83
N LEU A 73 -5.66 9.39 -29.64
CA LEU A 73 -6.16 8.04 -29.43
C LEU A 73 -5.28 7.34 -28.37
N LYS A 74 -5.90 6.81 -27.33
CA LYS A 74 -5.16 6.11 -26.27
C LYS A 74 -4.48 4.83 -26.79
N PRO A 75 -3.31 4.46 -26.25
CA PRO A 75 -2.77 3.11 -26.44
C PRO A 75 -3.81 2.05 -26.05
N GLY A 76 -3.75 0.88 -26.69
CA GLY A 76 -4.75 -0.17 -26.53
C GLY A 76 -6.07 0.07 -27.28
N LYS A 77 -6.30 1.25 -27.86
CA LYS A 77 -7.47 1.49 -28.71
C LYS A 77 -7.32 0.80 -30.05
N THR A 78 -8.39 0.13 -30.48
CA THR A 78 -8.48 -0.51 -31.78
C THR A 78 -8.92 0.52 -32.84
N VAL A 79 -8.24 0.51 -33.99
CA VAL A 79 -8.55 1.32 -35.17
C VAL A 79 -8.76 0.44 -36.39
N THR A 80 -9.66 0.81 -37.27
CA THR A 80 -9.88 0.07 -38.54
C THR A 80 -8.93 0.58 -39.61
N ILE A 81 -8.26 -0.32 -40.31
CA ILE A 81 -7.32 -0.01 -41.38
C ILE A 81 -8.08 0.34 -42.66
N THR A 82 -7.96 1.59 -43.11
CA THR A 82 -8.62 2.07 -44.35
C THR A 82 -7.66 2.32 -45.50
N GLY A 83 -6.34 2.26 -45.23
CA GLY A 83 -5.27 2.53 -46.20
C GLY A 83 -3.93 2.62 -45.47
N ASN A 84 -2.88 3.13 -46.16
CA ASN A 84 -1.64 3.47 -45.46
C ASN A 84 -1.92 4.52 -44.40
N MET A 85 -1.51 4.25 -43.17
CA MET A 85 -1.79 5.11 -41.99
C MET A 85 -0.48 5.53 -41.34
N ASN A 86 -0.43 6.79 -40.92
CA ASN A 86 0.65 7.33 -40.11
C ASN A 86 0.07 7.76 -38.76
N PHE A 87 0.73 7.31 -37.70
CA PHE A 87 0.40 7.72 -36.33
C PHE A 87 1.56 8.53 -35.75
N TYR A 88 1.24 9.68 -35.18
CA TYR A 88 2.19 10.59 -34.54
C TYR A 88 1.98 10.60 -33.04
N GLY A 89 3.07 10.37 -32.31
CA GLY A 89 3.04 10.39 -30.83
C GLY A 89 2.66 11.77 -30.30
N CYS A 90 1.72 11.77 -29.36
CA CYS A 90 1.24 12.94 -28.68
C CYS A 90 1.75 12.95 -27.24
N TRP A 91 2.39 14.05 -26.83
CA TRP A 91 3.10 14.16 -25.57
C TRP A 91 2.68 15.42 -24.80
N LYS A 92 2.63 15.32 -23.47
CA LYS A 92 2.46 16.47 -22.55
C LYS A 92 3.77 16.67 -21.80
N LYS A 93 4.21 17.93 -21.65
CA LYS A 93 5.37 18.27 -20.84
C LYS A 93 5.16 17.76 -19.41
N ALA A 94 6.18 17.16 -18.83
CA ALA A 94 6.13 16.54 -17.50
C ALA A 94 7.43 16.80 -16.74
N LYS A 95 7.38 16.62 -15.42
CA LYS A 95 8.56 16.50 -14.55
C LYS A 95 8.89 15.02 -14.45
N THR A 96 10.16 14.66 -14.59
CA THR A 96 10.58 13.26 -14.40
C THR A 96 11.06 13.05 -13.00
N VAL A 97 10.45 12.09 -12.30
CA VAL A 97 10.89 11.56 -11.00
C VAL A 97 11.50 10.17 -11.25
N GLN A 98 12.63 9.90 -10.64
CA GLN A 98 13.30 8.60 -10.71
C GLN A 98 13.25 7.93 -9.34
N PHE A 99 12.60 6.79 -9.27
CA PHE A 99 12.59 5.92 -8.09
C PHE A 99 13.77 4.96 -8.19
N CYS A 100 14.70 5.04 -7.26
CA CYS A 100 15.87 4.17 -7.14
C CYS A 100 15.60 3.18 -6.01
N TYR A 101 15.55 1.88 -6.32
CA TYR A 101 15.21 0.84 -5.35
C TYR A 101 16.18 -0.33 -5.43
N ASN A 102 16.43 -0.99 -4.32
CA ASN A 102 17.35 -2.11 -4.22
C ASN A 102 16.73 -3.27 -3.43
N ASN A 103 17.48 -4.36 -3.34
CA ASN A 103 17.11 -5.57 -2.60
C ASN A 103 17.91 -5.72 -1.27
N GLY A 104 18.48 -4.65 -0.76
CA GLY A 104 19.38 -4.67 0.39
C GLY A 104 20.87 -4.83 0.04
N SER A 105 21.21 -5.04 -1.25
CA SER A 105 22.62 -5.19 -1.69
C SER A 105 23.37 -3.87 -1.89
N GLY A 106 22.68 -2.71 -1.82
CA GLY A 106 23.22 -1.41 -2.19
C GLY A 106 23.24 -1.14 -3.70
N GLU A 107 22.93 -2.11 -4.54
CA GLU A 107 22.81 -1.92 -5.99
C GLU A 107 21.38 -1.49 -6.35
N TYR A 108 21.25 -0.28 -6.91
CA TYR A 108 19.95 0.31 -7.24
C TYR A 108 19.51 -0.01 -8.66
N LYS A 109 18.28 -0.54 -8.79
CA LYS A 109 17.48 -0.45 -10.02
C LYS A 109 16.74 0.88 -10.03
N SER A 110 16.24 1.31 -11.17
CA SER A 110 15.48 2.55 -11.24
C SER A 110 14.26 2.43 -12.14
N LEU A 111 13.18 3.10 -11.73
CA LEU A 111 11.97 3.33 -12.51
C LEU A 111 11.77 4.84 -12.67
N ARG A 112 11.40 5.28 -13.87
CA ARG A 112 11.07 6.67 -14.14
C ARG A 112 9.57 6.86 -14.19
N GLU A 113 9.10 7.94 -13.59
CA GLU A 113 7.71 8.40 -13.70
C GLU A 113 7.69 9.83 -14.22
N ASN A 114 6.91 10.09 -15.29
CA ASN A 114 6.72 11.39 -15.87
C ASN A 114 5.42 12.02 -15.32
N VAL A 115 5.56 12.99 -14.44
CA VAL A 115 4.46 13.61 -13.69
C VAL A 115 4.07 14.92 -14.35
N THR A 116 2.82 15.04 -14.79
CA THR A 116 2.28 16.27 -15.43
C THR A 116 1.72 17.28 -14.45
N GLU A 117 1.53 16.87 -13.20
CA GLU A 117 1.05 17.68 -12.10
C GLU A 117 2.23 18.21 -11.26
N ASP A 118 1.96 19.19 -10.39
CA ASP A 118 2.97 19.70 -9.47
C ASP A 118 3.19 18.80 -8.26
N THR A 119 2.33 17.81 -8.07
CA THR A 119 2.40 16.88 -6.95
C THR A 119 2.29 15.43 -7.42
N LEU A 120 2.89 14.52 -6.64
CA LEU A 120 2.87 13.08 -6.84
C LEU A 120 2.53 12.39 -5.53
N VAL A 121 1.68 11.37 -5.59
CA VAL A 121 1.49 10.44 -4.48
C VAL A 121 2.53 9.34 -4.62
N LEU A 122 3.41 9.24 -3.62
CA LEU A 122 4.52 8.30 -3.66
C LEU A 122 4.05 6.85 -3.67
N PRO A 123 4.61 6.02 -4.55
CA PRO A 123 4.29 4.61 -4.59
C PRO A 123 4.85 3.87 -3.37
N SER A 124 4.24 2.72 -3.05
CA SER A 124 4.89 1.68 -2.27
C SER A 124 5.82 0.86 -3.16
N MET A 125 6.58 -0.07 -2.57
CA MET A 125 7.22 -1.16 -3.29
C MET A 125 7.10 -2.46 -2.48
N CYS A 126 7.20 -3.60 -3.17
CA CYS A 126 7.33 -4.88 -2.50
C CYS A 126 8.66 -4.93 -1.76
N SER A 127 8.66 -5.35 -0.50
CA SER A 127 9.89 -5.53 0.26
C SER A 127 10.70 -6.69 -0.30
N PRO A 128 12.02 -6.53 -0.47
CA PRO A 128 12.89 -7.64 -0.81
C PRO A 128 12.91 -8.70 0.30
N LYS A 129 13.23 -9.95 -0.05
CA LYS A 129 13.36 -11.02 0.95
C LYS A 129 14.38 -10.64 2.02
N GLY A 130 13.98 -10.70 3.28
CA GLY A 130 14.82 -10.35 4.43
C GLY A 130 14.80 -8.89 4.84
N TYR A 131 14.05 -8.05 4.12
CA TYR A 131 13.94 -6.63 4.41
C TYR A 131 12.48 -6.17 4.47
N THR A 132 12.24 -5.01 5.07
CA THR A 132 10.98 -4.29 5.04
C THR A 132 11.20 -2.90 4.45
N PHE A 133 10.37 -2.52 3.48
CA PHE A 133 10.40 -1.18 2.89
C PHE A 133 9.68 -0.18 3.81
N LEU A 134 10.37 0.90 4.17
CA LEU A 134 9.85 1.94 5.05
C LEU A 134 9.34 3.17 4.31
N GLY A 135 9.92 3.50 3.16
CA GLY A 135 9.60 4.70 2.39
C GLY A 135 10.74 5.14 1.48
N TRP A 136 10.74 6.43 1.13
CA TRP A 136 11.64 7.03 0.16
C TRP A 136 12.52 8.10 0.82
N SER A 137 13.75 8.23 0.35
CA SER A 137 14.71 9.27 0.78
C SER A 137 15.26 10.04 -0.40
N ASN A 138 15.73 11.27 -0.16
CA ASN A 138 16.45 12.08 -1.14
C ASN A 138 17.89 11.60 -1.35
N GLU A 139 18.44 10.87 -0.39
CA GLU A 139 19.82 10.37 -0.41
C GLU A 139 19.85 8.84 -0.47
N PRO A 140 20.83 8.24 -1.16
CA PRO A 140 21.02 6.80 -1.15
C PRO A 140 21.48 6.31 0.23
N ASP A 141 21.24 5.02 0.50
CA ASP A 141 21.73 4.29 1.67
C ASP A 141 21.37 4.92 3.03
N GLN A 142 20.25 5.67 3.07
CA GLN A 142 19.73 6.20 4.32
C GLN A 142 19.25 5.05 5.21
N HIS A 143 19.71 5.06 6.46
CA HIS A 143 19.27 4.16 7.50
C HIS A 143 18.30 4.88 8.46
N GLY A 144 17.30 4.16 8.96
CA GLY A 144 16.32 4.70 9.90
C GLY A 144 15.08 5.26 9.20
N TYR A 145 14.62 6.44 9.61
CA TYR A 145 13.37 7.00 9.08
C TYR A 145 13.55 7.53 7.66
N PRO A 146 12.60 7.23 6.74
CA PRO A 146 12.61 7.81 5.40
C PRO A 146 12.20 9.29 5.44
N ASP A 147 12.67 10.09 4.45
CA ASP A 147 12.23 11.49 4.30
C ASP A 147 10.74 11.57 3.92
N TYR A 148 10.27 10.56 3.18
CA TYR A 148 8.89 10.47 2.71
C TYR A 148 8.34 9.07 2.90
N LEU A 149 7.10 9.00 3.35
CA LEU A 149 6.40 7.72 3.50
C LEU A 149 5.68 7.33 2.20
N MET A 150 5.48 6.03 2.01
CA MET A 150 4.63 5.54 0.93
C MET A 150 3.21 6.11 1.07
N GLY A 151 2.58 6.46 -0.06
CA GLY A 151 1.26 7.10 -0.07
C GLY A 151 1.28 8.59 0.30
N GLU A 152 2.45 9.16 0.63
CA GLU A 152 2.58 10.60 0.86
C GLU A 152 2.47 11.39 -0.43
N LYS A 153 1.74 12.52 -0.40
CA LYS A 153 1.64 13.45 -1.52
C LYS A 153 2.72 14.52 -1.39
N ILE A 154 3.67 14.53 -2.31
CA ILE A 154 4.80 15.47 -2.31
C ILE A 154 4.72 16.43 -3.49
N THR A 155 5.39 17.58 -3.38
CA THR A 155 5.66 18.46 -4.52
C THR A 155 6.84 17.93 -5.31
N VAL A 156 6.70 17.83 -6.64
CA VAL A 156 7.75 17.29 -7.50
C VAL A 156 8.53 18.37 -8.23
N SER A 157 9.83 18.16 -8.31
CA SER A 157 10.73 18.93 -9.18
C SER A 157 11.27 18.04 -10.31
N SER A 158 11.64 18.65 -11.42
CA SER A 158 12.23 17.89 -12.54
C SER A 158 13.60 17.32 -12.17
N GLY A 159 13.83 16.06 -12.48
CA GLY A 159 15.08 15.35 -12.17
C GLY A 159 15.18 14.87 -10.72
N MET A 160 14.09 14.91 -9.96
CA MET A 160 14.03 14.39 -8.59
C MET A 160 14.36 12.90 -8.57
N LYS A 161 15.24 12.50 -7.64
CA LYS A 161 15.55 11.09 -7.37
C LYS A 161 15.09 10.75 -5.96
N LEU A 162 14.49 9.59 -5.82
CA LEU A 162 14.04 9.08 -4.54
C LEU A 162 14.58 7.65 -4.38
N TYR A 163 15.20 7.38 -3.25
CA TYR A 163 15.85 6.11 -2.94
C TYR A 163 15.02 5.34 -1.93
N SER A 164 14.88 4.03 -2.14
CA SER A 164 14.18 3.16 -1.19
C SER A 164 14.93 3.06 0.13
N VAL A 165 14.22 3.24 1.23
CA VAL A 165 14.72 3.00 2.59
C VAL A 165 14.24 1.65 3.05
N LEU A 166 15.17 0.77 3.39
CA LEU A 166 14.92 -0.60 3.81
C LEU A 166 15.44 -0.81 5.24
N ILE A 167 14.73 -1.61 6.00
CA ILE A 167 15.21 -2.14 7.28
C ILE A 167 15.34 -3.65 7.19
N GLU A 168 16.43 -4.19 7.71
CA GLU A 168 16.61 -5.64 7.79
C GLU A 168 15.60 -6.25 8.76
N ASN A 169 14.98 -7.37 8.35
CA ASN A 169 14.02 -8.05 9.20
C ASN A 169 14.74 -8.70 10.38
N PRO A 170 14.15 -8.66 11.59
CA PRO A 170 14.78 -9.25 12.74
C PRO A 170 14.93 -10.76 12.57
N VAL A 171 16.07 -11.29 12.97
CA VAL A 171 16.23 -12.75 13.11
C VAL A 171 15.28 -13.19 14.24
N PRO A 172 14.40 -14.19 14.01
CA PRO A 172 13.55 -14.71 15.06
C PRO A 172 14.42 -15.26 16.20
N GLY A 173 14.35 -14.63 17.36
CA GLY A 173 14.91 -15.18 18.59
C GLY A 173 13.89 -16.08 19.29
N PRO A 174 14.27 -16.83 20.33
CA PRO A 174 13.31 -17.56 21.15
C PRO A 174 12.33 -16.57 21.78
N ASN A 175 11.08 -16.61 21.34
CA ASN A 175 10.01 -15.78 21.89
C ASN A 175 9.44 -16.45 23.13
N THR A 176 9.94 -16.09 24.30
CA THR A 176 9.28 -16.40 25.56
C THR A 176 8.19 -15.35 25.78
N ALA A 177 6.96 -15.79 25.94
CA ALA A 177 5.84 -14.88 26.22
C ALA A 177 5.91 -14.35 27.64
N ALA A 178 5.73 -13.04 27.80
CA ALA A 178 5.57 -12.41 29.09
C ALA A 178 4.17 -12.69 29.67
N VAL A 179 4.09 -12.81 30.98
CA VAL A 179 2.85 -12.92 31.75
C VAL A 179 2.69 -11.65 32.58
N SER A 180 1.57 -10.97 32.49
CA SER A 180 1.33 -9.78 33.29
C SER A 180 1.26 -10.12 34.77
N GLU A 181 1.93 -9.31 35.57
CA GLU A 181 1.85 -9.36 37.05
C GLU A 181 0.86 -8.32 37.60
N ALA A 182 0.54 -7.32 36.82
CA ALA A 182 -0.32 -6.21 37.21
C ALA A 182 -1.82 -6.48 37.01
N TYR A 183 -2.19 -7.44 36.16
CA TYR A 183 -3.57 -7.72 35.75
C TYR A 183 -3.93 -9.18 35.89
N ASP A 184 -5.17 -9.43 36.33
CA ASP A 184 -5.76 -10.78 36.42
C ASP A 184 -6.22 -11.24 35.03
N GLU A 185 -6.72 -10.31 34.19
CA GLU A 185 -7.19 -10.60 32.83
C GLU A 185 -6.90 -9.44 31.87
N ILE A 186 -6.52 -9.77 30.63
CA ILE A 186 -6.25 -8.82 29.57
C ILE A 186 -7.18 -9.07 28.41
N PHE A 187 -8.00 -8.07 28.05
CA PHE A 187 -8.93 -8.14 26.92
C PHE A 187 -8.35 -7.43 25.72
N PHE A 188 -8.29 -8.12 24.59
CA PHE A 188 -7.85 -7.57 23.32
C PHE A 188 -9.06 -7.39 22.40
N ILE A 189 -9.30 -6.16 21.92
CA ILE A 189 -10.39 -5.84 20.97
C ILE A 189 -9.74 -5.47 19.64
N GLY A 190 -9.91 -6.29 18.57
CA GLY A 190 -9.13 -6.04 17.37
C GLY A 190 -9.55 -6.76 16.08
N ASP A 191 -8.72 -6.56 15.08
CA ASP A 191 -8.88 -7.05 13.72
C ASP A 191 -8.08 -8.34 13.43
N SER A 192 -7.77 -8.60 12.16
CA SER A 192 -7.00 -9.77 11.71
C SER A 192 -5.59 -9.85 12.32
N ARG A 193 -4.96 -8.71 12.63
CA ARG A 193 -3.65 -8.68 13.32
C ARG A 193 -3.79 -9.18 14.75
N THR A 194 -4.89 -8.85 15.40
CA THR A 194 -5.22 -9.37 16.73
C THR A 194 -5.57 -10.86 16.67
N VAL A 195 -6.19 -11.34 15.56
CA VAL A 195 -6.37 -12.78 15.32
C VAL A 195 -5.02 -13.50 15.18
N GLY A 196 -4.06 -12.90 14.48
CA GLY A 196 -2.69 -13.42 14.39
C GLY A 196 -2.00 -13.48 15.76
N MET A 197 -2.07 -12.41 16.55
CA MET A 197 -1.53 -12.36 17.91
C MET A 197 -2.20 -13.38 18.83
N LYS A 198 -3.54 -13.57 18.75
CA LYS A 198 -4.26 -14.61 19.48
C LYS A 198 -3.72 -16.02 19.18
N LYS A 199 -3.45 -16.34 17.91
CA LYS A 199 -2.89 -17.63 17.52
C LYS A 199 -1.53 -17.83 18.18
N TRP A 200 -0.67 -16.81 18.15
CA TRP A 200 0.64 -16.86 18.78
C TRP A 200 0.54 -17.03 20.30
N VAL A 201 -0.34 -16.26 20.99
CA VAL A 201 -0.57 -16.36 22.46
C VAL A 201 -1.05 -17.77 22.83
N ASN A 202 -2.05 -18.31 22.11
CA ASN A 202 -2.56 -19.65 22.39
C ASN A 202 -1.48 -20.74 22.23
N ALA A 203 -0.54 -20.57 21.32
CA ALA A 203 0.57 -21.49 21.12
C ALA A 203 1.62 -21.47 22.27
N GLN A 204 1.60 -20.44 23.12
CA GLN A 204 2.50 -20.37 24.29
C GLN A 204 2.02 -21.22 25.47
N GLY A 205 0.74 -21.62 25.47
CA GLY A 205 0.15 -22.37 26.57
C GLY A 205 -0.04 -21.56 27.84
N GLU A 206 -0.32 -22.27 28.95
CA GLU A 206 -0.50 -21.67 30.26
C GLU A 206 0.84 -21.21 30.89
N PRO A 207 0.86 -20.13 31.70
CA PRO A 207 -0.29 -19.28 32.09
C PRO A 207 -0.59 -18.13 31.13
N VAL A 208 0.10 -18.01 29.99
CA VAL A 208 -0.04 -16.87 29.08
C VAL A 208 -1.44 -16.82 28.46
N SER A 209 -1.92 -17.97 27.97
CA SER A 209 -3.20 -18.07 27.27
C SER A 209 -4.40 -17.89 28.18
N SER A 210 -4.31 -18.26 29.48
CA SER A 210 -5.42 -18.13 30.44
C SER A 210 -5.66 -16.70 30.92
N LYS A 211 -4.67 -15.81 30.77
CA LYS A 211 -4.80 -14.39 31.15
C LYS A 211 -5.23 -13.48 29.99
N ALA A 212 -5.53 -14.03 28.81
CA ALA A 212 -5.78 -13.25 27.61
C ALA A 212 -7.08 -13.63 26.91
N THR A 213 -8.08 -12.76 26.96
CA THR A 213 -9.34 -12.90 26.23
C THR A 213 -9.37 -12.01 24.99
N PHE A 214 -9.77 -12.59 23.84
CA PHE A 214 -9.73 -11.93 22.56
C PHE A 214 -11.12 -11.75 21.94
N TYR A 215 -11.53 -10.52 21.74
CA TYR A 215 -12.66 -10.12 20.89
C TYR A 215 -12.11 -9.62 19.57
N CYS A 216 -11.96 -10.49 18.60
CA CYS A 216 -11.31 -10.15 17.33
C CYS A 216 -11.89 -10.92 16.14
N LYS A 217 -11.82 -10.30 14.95
CA LYS A 217 -12.32 -10.88 13.70
C LYS A 217 -11.47 -10.38 12.52
N ASN A 218 -11.25 -11.25 11.54
CA ASN A 218 -10.62 -10.86 10.28
C ASN A 218 -11.46 -9.79 9.57
N GLY A 219 -10.81 -8.70 9.14
CA GLY A 219 -11.47 -7.57 8.49
C GLY A 219 -12.26 -6.65 9.43
N ALA A 220 -12.21 -6.87 10.76
CA ALA A 220 -12.91 -6.02 11.72
C ALA A 220 -12.44 -4.56 11.65
N GLY A 221 -13.40 -3.66 11.67
CA GLY A 221 -13.23 -2.21 11.84
C GLY A 221 -14.19 -1.70 12.90
N MET A 222 -14.41 -0.39 12.93
CA MET A 222 -15.31 0.26 13.88
C MET A 222 -16.75 -0.28 13.77
N ASP A 223 -17.25 -0.53 12.57
CA ASP A 223 -18.62 -1.02 12.36
C ASP A 223 -18.83 -2.36 13.05
N TRP A 224 -17.90 -3.31 12.83
CA TRP A 224 -17.95 -4.60 13.51
C TRP A 224 -17.94 -4.45 15.04
N TYR A 225 -17.11 -3.55 15.57
CA TYR A 225 -17.06 -3.32 17.01
C TYR A 225 -18.40 -2.78 17.52
N LEU A 226 -18.99 -1.79 16.84
CA LEU A 226 -20.27 -1.20 17.25
C LEU A 226 -21.41 -2.24 17.27
N GLU A 227 -21.43 -3.15 16.31
CA GLU A 227 -22.40 -4.27 16.28
C GLU A 227 -22.24 -5.21 17.47
N ASN A 228 -20.98 -5.45 17.93
CA ASN A 228 -20.67 -6.40 19.00
C ASN A 228 -20.42 -5.74 20.37
N ARG A 229 -20.46 -4.40 20.43
CA ARG A 229 -20.08 -3.59 21.59
C ARG A 229 -20.75 -4.05 22.90
N SER A 230 -22.03 -4.30 22.87
CA SER A 230 -22.77 -4.71 24.08
C SER A 230 -22.32 -6.07 24.61
N GLN A 231 -22.05 -7.02 23.72
CA GLN A 231 -21.55 -8.34 24.10
C GLN A 231 -20.14 -8.24 24.69
N ILE A 232 -19.25 -7.47 24.04
CA ILE A 232 -17.87 -7.25 24.50
C ILE A 232 -17.87 -6.60 25.89
N ILE A 233 -18.58 -5.49 26.07
CA ILE A 233 -18.65 -4.79 27.36
C ILE A 233 -19.23 -5.69 28.47
N ASN A 234 -20.27 -6.44 28.19
CA ASN A 234 -20.87 -7.36 29.14
C ASN A 234 -19.91 -8.51 29.53
N GLY A 235 -19.13 -9.02 28.57
CA GLY A 235 -18.08 -10.00 28.84
C GLY A 235 -17.01 -9.45 29.79
N ILE A 236 -16.50 -8.26 29.51
CA ILE A 236 -15.50 -7.59 30.36
C ILE A 236 -16.06 -7.33 31.77
N LYS A 237 -17.30 -6.85 31.89
CA LYS A 237 -17.92 -6.55 33.19
C LYS A 237 -18.17 -7.77 34.07
N LYS A 238 -18.44 -8.93 33.48
CA LYS A 238 -18.68 -10.20 34.17
C LYS A 238 -17.40 -10.80 34.77
N THR A 239 -16.24 -10.44 34.25
CA THR A 239 -14.95 -10.95 34.72
C THR A 239 -14.54 -10.21 36.00
N GLU A 240 -14.14 -10.94 37.02
CA GLU A 240 -13.65 -10.40 38.28
C GLU A 240 -12.16 -9.99 38.18
N GLY A 241 -11.65 -9.30 39.19
CA GLY A 241 -10.27 -8.88 39.30
C GLY A 241 -9.93 -7.59 38.54
N LYS A 242 -8.64 -7.24 38.56
CA LYS A 242 -8.09 -6.08 37.85
C LYS A 242 -7.88 -6.43 36.36
N LYS A 243 -8.40 -5.60 35.49
CA LYS A 243 -8.44 -5.89 34.04
C LYS A 243 -7.76 -4.81 33.22
N ALA A 244 -7.00 -5.23 32.19
CA ALA A 244 -6.55 -4.36 31.10
C ALA A 244 -7.43 -4.57 29.85
N VAL A 245 -7.87 -3.50 29.21
CA VAL A 245 -8.58 -3.54 27.96
C VAL A 245 -7.72 -2.86 26.90
N ILE A 246 -7.23 -3.64 25.94
CA ILE A 246 -6.33 -3.20 24.88
C ILE A 246 -7.12 -3.03 23.58
N TRP A 247 -7.23 -1.77 23.14
CA TRP A 247 -7.85 -1.47 21.85
C TRP A 247 -6.84 -1.62 20.70
N CYS A 248 -7.07 -2.57 19.81
CA CYS A 248 -6.16 -2.94 18.69
C CYS A 248 -6.79 -2.71 17.32
N LEU A 249 -7.94 -2.04 17.22
CA LEU A 249 -8.58 -1.70 15.94
C LEU A 249 -7.95 -0.44 15.32
N GLY A 250 -8.04 -0.32 13.99
CA GLY A 250 -7.64 0.89 13.26
C GLY A 250 -7.21 0.60 11.82
N ALA A 251 -6.46 -0.45 11.59
CA ALA A 251 -5.85 -0.71 10.28
C ALA A 251 -6.87 -0.79 9.14
N ASN A 252 -8.05 -1.36 9.36
CA ASN A 252 -9.08 -1.51 8.32
C ASN A 252 -9.90 -0.23 8.06
N ASN A 253 -9.80 0.77 8.93
CA ASN A 253 -10.42 2.08 8.74
C ASN A 253 -9.48 3.11 8.09
N LEU A 254 -8.22 2.76 7.82
CA LEU A 254 -7.20 3.66 7.26
C LEU A 254 -6.86 3.35 5.80
N CYS A 255 -7.82 2.78 5.06
CA CYS A 255 -7.69 2.58 3.62
C CYS A 255 -7.71 3.93 2.88
N TYR A 256 -6.86 4.03 1.85
CA TYR A 256 -6.76 5.26 1.05
C TYR A 256 -8.09 5.62 0.39
N THR A 257 -8.50 6.87 0.55
CA THR A 257 -9.64 7.49 -0.15
C THR A 257 -9.32 8.92 -0.54
N THR A 258 -9.97 9.41 -1.58
CA THR A 258 -9.89 10.81 -2.02
C THR A 258 -10.87 11.72 -1.26
N GLN A 259 -11.68 11.17 -0.36
CA GLN A 259 -12.67 11.93 0.42
C GLN A 259 -11.97 12.89 1.39
N SER A 260 -12.24 14.19 1.23
CA SER A 260 -11.71 15.21 2.14
C SER A 260 -12.28 15.03 3.55
N GLY A 261 -11.43 15.19 4.58
CA GLY A 261 -11.83 15.07 5.98
C GLY A 261 -12.04 13.64 6.49
N TYR A 262 -11.86 12.61 5.65
CA TYR A 262 -12.09 11.22 6.06
C TYR A 262 -11.25 10.82 7.28
N LEU A 263 -9.95 11.10 7.30
CA LEU A 263 -9.09 10.74 8.42
C LEU A 263 -9.56 11.39 9.73
N GLN A 264 -9.95 12.67 9.70
CA GLN A 264 -10.48 13.36 10.88
C GLN A 264 -11.76 12.67 11.38
N SER A 265 -12.68 12.34 10.49
CA SER A 265 -13.92 11.64 10.83
C SER A 265 -13.66 10.27 11.47
N VAL A 266 -12.66 9.52 10.97
CA VAL A 266 -12.24 8.25 11.58
C VAL A 266 -11.71 8.52 13.01
N VAL A 267 -10.80 9.48 13.19
CA VAL A 267 -10.25 9.82 14.49
C VAL A 267 -11.35 10.21 15.48
N ASP A 268 -12.26 11.10 15.09
CA ASP A 268 -13.36 11.55 15.96
C ASP A 268 -14.24 10.38 16.39
N THR A 269 -14.54 9.44 15.49
CA THR A 269 -15.29 8.23 15.80
C THR A 269 -14.59 7.38 16.84
N TYR A 270 -13.28 7.17 16.68
CA TYR A 270 -12.46 6.39 17.63
C TYR A 270 -12.39 7.07 19.00
N LEU A 271 -12.16 8.38 19.06
CA LEU A 271 -12.07 9.13 20.31
C LEU A 271 -13.41 9.11 21.08
N ASN A 272 -14.53 9.27 20.36
CA ASN A 272 -15.85 9.20 20.98
C ASN A 272 -16.13 7.81 21.56
N GLU A 273 -15.74 6.74 20.85
CA GLU A 273 -15.98 5.39 21.32
C GLU A 273 -15.04 4.99 22.48
N LEU A 274 -13.79 5.42 22.45
CA LEU A 274 -12.86 5.23 23.57
C LEU A 274 -13.35 5.96 24.84
N ALA A 275 -13.86 7.18 24.70
CA ALA A 275 -14.45 7.92 25.82
C ALA A 275 -15.70 7.22 26.38
N TYR A 276 -16.57 6.69 25.49
CA TYR A 276 -17.72 5.89 25.88
C TYR A 276 -17.31 4.61 26.62
N LEU A 277 -16.33 3.88 26.10
CA LEU A 277 -15.82 2.64 26.69
C LEU A 277 -15.20 2.92 28.08
N LYS A 278 -14.37 3.95 28.21
CA LYS A 278 -13.78 4.37 29.49
C LYS A 278 -14.87 4.66 30.54
N LYS A 279 -15.86 5.47 30.17
CA LYS A 279 -16.98 5.80 31.05
C LYS A 279 -17.78 4.56 31.47
N THR A 280 -18.02 3.65 30.51
CA THR A 280 -18.84 2.45 30.71
C THR A 280 -18.16 1.40 31.58
N LEU A 281 -16.82 1.31 31.54
CA LEU A 281 -16.01 0.37 32.30
C LEU A 281 -15.42 0.96 33.61
N GLN A 282 -15.67 2.23 33.90
CA GLN A 282 -15.07 2.96 35.03
C GLN A 282 -15.21 2.25 36.37
N SER A 283 -16.37 1.64 36.63
CA SER A 283 -16.66 0.93 37.88
C SER A 283 -16.28 -0.56 37.87
N SER A 284 -15.64 -1.03 36.85
CA SER A 284 -15.41 -2.48 36.63
C SER A 284 -13.94 -2.89 36.83
N GLY A 285 -13.11 -2.04 37.47
CA GLY A 285 -11.68 -2.34 37.69
C GLY A 285 -10.88 -2.50 36.37
N CYS A 286 -11.23 -1.69 35.37
CA CYS A 286 -10.61 -1.77 34.05
C CYS A 286 -9.73 -0.56 33.75
N ASP A 287 -8.50 -0.81 33.34
CA ASP A 287 -7.64 0.18 32.71
C ASP A 287 -7.73 0.06 31.20
N LEU A 288 -7.86 1.20 30.50
CA LEU A 288 -8.04 1.23 29.06
C LEU A 288 -6.74 1.66 28.37
N TYR A 289 -6.33 0.88 27.41
CA TYR A 289 -5.13 1.10 26.58
C TYR A 289 -5.48 1.16 25.11
N PHE A 290 -4.78 2.02 24.39
CA PHE A 290 -4.85 2.07 22.93
C PHE A 290 -3.52 1.62 22.34
N LEU A 291 -3.53 0.52 21.60
CA LEU A 291 -2.37 0.05 20.84
C LEU A 291 -2.24 0.85 19.55
N SER A 292 -1.08 1.44 19.29
CA SER A 292 -0.83 2.12 18.01
C SER A 292 -1.18 1.20 16.83
N VAL A 293 -1.74 1.76 15.78
CA VAL A 293 -1.84 1.03 14.52
C VAL A 293 -0.43 0.83 13.99
N ASN A 294 0.01 -0.42 13.96
CA ASN A 294 1.36 -0.81 13.59
C ASN A 294 1.64 -0.61 12.09
N PRO A 295 2.93 -0.56 11.67
CA PRO A 295 3.31 -0.34 10.29
C PRO A 295 2.57 -1.21 9.28
N VAL A 296 2.28 -0.66 8.12
CA VAL A 296 1.68 -1.35 6.98
C VAL A 296 2.54 -1.12 5.74
N ASN A 297 2.60 -2.11 4.87
CA ASN A 297 3.11 -1.95 3.51
C ASN A 297 2.24 -2.80 2.58
N ASP A 298 1.14 -2.21 2.18
CA ASP A 298 0.11 -2.90 1.42
C ASP A 298 0.66 -3.57 0.15
N LYS A 299 0.30 -4.82 -0.06
CA LYS A 299 0.75 -5.71 -1.13
C LYS A 299 2.18 -6.22 -0.99
N GLU A 300 2.71 -6.25 0.22
CA GLU A 300 3.96 -6.90 0.40
C GLU A 300 3.82 -8.42 0.32
N THR A 301 4.44 -8.98 -0.70
CA THR A 301 4.92 -10.35 -0.69
C THR A 301 6.42 -10.26 -0.86
N ALA A 302 7.19 -11.02 -0.08
CA ALA A 302 8.61 -11.17 -0.35
C ALA A 302 8.75 -11.70 -1.78
N SER A 303 9.14 -10.85 -2.71
CA SER A 303 9.18 -11.11 -4.14
C SER A 303 10.57 -10.81 -4.68
N GLU A 304 10.98 -11.54 -5.71
CA GLU A 304 12.17 -11.18 -6.47
C GLU A 304 11.94 -9.90 -7.30
N ASP A 305 10.69 -9.62 -7.66
CA ASP A 305 10.27 -8.35 -8.28
C ASP A 305 9.82 -7.36 -7.21
N TYR A 306 10.77 -6.61 -6.67
CA TYR A 306 10.58 -5.60 -5.61
C TYR A 306 10.38 -4.18 -6.14
N GLY A 307 9.90 -4.04 -7.36
CA GLY A 307 9.59 -2.73 -7.97
C GLY A 307 8.45 -1.97 -7.30
N PRO A 308 8.33 -0.65 -7.56
CA PRO A 308 7.27 0.19 -6.99
C PRO A 308 5.86 -0.30 -7.32
N VAL A 309 4.96 -0.29 -6.33
CA VAL A 309 3.55 -0.67 -6.45
C VAL A 309 2.65 0.37 -5.77
N ARG A 310 1.35 0.40 -6.14
CA ARG A 310 0.39 1.29 -5.46
C ARG A 310 -0.01 0.73 -4.10
N ALA A 311 0.09 1.57 -3.06
CA ALA A 311 -0.42 1.24 -1.73
C ALA A 311 -1.95 1.36 -1.66
N VAL A 312 -2.62 0.43 -0.96
CA VAL A 312 -4.07 0.50 -0.65
C VAL A 312 -4.29 1.24 0.68
N ARG A 313 -3.41 1.03 1.66
CA ARG A 313 -3.38 1.79 2.92
C ARG A 313 -2.28 2.84 2.86
N SER A 314 -2.51 3.96 3.53
CA SER A 314 -1.53 5.05 3.58
C SER A 314 -0.75 4.98 4.90
N PRO A 315 0.55 4.65 4.90
CA PRO A 315 1.38 4.73 6.10
C PRO A 315 1.38 6.11 6.74
N LYS A 316 1.28 7.17 5.93
CA LYS A 316 1.13 8.54 6.44
C LYS A 316 -0.17 8.74 7.21
N TRP A 317 -1.27 8.12 6.77
CA TRP A 317 -2.52 8.16 7.52
C TRP A 317 -2.41 7.37 8.83
N VAL A 318 -1.72 6.23 8.82
CA VAL A 318 -1.43 5.47 10.05
C VAL A 318 -0.67 6.34 11.04
N LEU A 319 0.39 7.04 10.61
CA LEU A 319 1.16 7.94 11.48
C LEU A 319 0.32 9.12 11.98
N ASN A 320 -0.42 9.78 11.10
CA ASN A 320 -1.26 10.91 11.48
C ASN A 320 -2.37 10.46 12.43
N PHE A 321 -3.01 9.32 12.17
CA PHE A 321 -3.99 8.72 13.06
C PHE A 321 -3.39 8.43 14.44
N ASN A 322 -2.25 7.74 14.48
CA ASN A 322 -1.53 7.44 15.72
C ASN A 322 -1.18 8.71 16.50
N TYR A 323 -0.69 9.76 15.80
CA TYR A 323 -0.38 11.05 16.41
C TYR A 323 -1.61 11.70 17.02
N MET A 324 -2.73 11.78 16.29
CA MET A 324 -3.96 12.40 16.74
C MET A 324 -4.57 11.65 17.94
N ILE A 325 -4.58 10.32 17.90
CA ILE A 325 -5.01 9.49 19.03
C ILE A 325 -4.09 9.72 20.24
N ARG A 326 -2.77 9.64 20.07
CA ARG A 326 -1.80 9.79 21.18
C ARG A 326 -1.89 11.16 21.87
N THR A 327 -2.12 12.22 21.10
CA THR A 327 -2.18 13.59 21.62
C THR A 327 -3.55 13.97 22.21
N SER A 328 -4.57 13.13 22.04
CA SER A 328 -5.88 13.34 22.65
C SER A 328 -5.84 13.04 24.16
N LYS A 329 -6.64 13.76 24.93
CA LYS A 329 -6.69 13.63 26.41
C LYS A 329 -7.91 12.82 26.86
N THR A 330 -8.22 11.70 26.25
CA THR A 330 -9.49 10.97 26.44
C THR A 330 -9.44 9.84 27.49
N GLY A 331 -8.42 9.77 28.33
CA GLY A 331 -8.43 8.88 29.51
C GLY A 331 -8.10 7.41 29.24
N TYR A 332 -7.29 7.12 28.23
CA TYR A 332 -6.61 5.85 27.99
C TYR A 332 -5.09 6.06 28.01
N THR A 333 -4.36 4.99 28.22
CA THR A 333 -2.90 4.96 28.06
C THR A 333 -2.54 4.49 26.67
N TYR A 334 -1.68 5.23 25.96
CA TYR A 334 -1.24 4.88 24.60
C TYR A 334 -0.03 3.94 24.66
N ILE A 335 -0.09 2.82 23.93
CA ILE A 335 1.00 1.85 23.78
C ILE A 335 1.62 2.05 22.40
N ASP A 336 2.84 2.57 22.33
CA ASP A 336 3.55 2.86 21.08
C ASP A 336 4.34 1.64 20.56
N THR A 337 3.64 0.72 19.97
CA THR A 337 4.29 -0.40 19.27
C THR A 337 4.69 -0.07 17.83
N TYR A 338 4.16 1.01 17.26
CA TYR A 338 4.58 1.48 15.92
C TYR A 338 6.07 1.84 15.93
N ASN A 339 6.47 2.79 16.78
CA ASN A 339 7.88 3.19 16.88
C ASN A 339 8.76 2.05 17.37
N TYR A 340 8.28 1.24 18.33
CA TYR A 340 9.03 0.07 18.79
C TYR A 340 9.35 -0.91 17.63
N LEU A 341 8.41 -1.17 16.72
CA LEU A 341 8.66 -2.04 15.58
C LEU A 341 9.58 -1.40 14.53
N THR A 342 9.42 -0.10 14.26
CA THR A 342 10.31 0.61 13.32
C THR A 342 11.74 0.71 13.84
N ASP A 343 11.94 0.79 15.16
CA ASP A 343 13.26 0.84 15.79
C ASP A 343 13.93 -0.55 15.89
N THR A 344 13.14 -1.62 16.07
CA THR A 344 13.66 -2.97 16.32
C THR A 344 13.49 -3.94 15.16
N GLY A 345 12.91 -3.49 14.06
CA GLY A 345 12.60 -4.28 12.88
C GLY A 345 11.35 -5.15 13.02
N PHE A 346 10.69 -5.39 11.91
CA PHE A 346 9.51 -6.26 11.79
C PHE A 346 9.47 -6.93 10.43
N GLN A 347 8.64 -7.97 10.28
CA GLN A 347 8.41 -8.66 9.03
C GLN A 347 6.92 -8.80 8.77
N LEU A 348 6.49 -8.36 7.59
CA LEU A 348 5.15 -8.55 7.06
C LEU A 348 5.09 -9.82 6.19
N LEU A 349 3.91 -10.43 6.13
CA LEU A 349 3.64 -11.59 5.27
C LEU A 349 3.00 -11.18 3.94
N ASP A 350 2.17 -10.15 3.98
CA ASP A 350 1.33 -9.70 2.87
C ASP A 350 1.12 -8.17 2.85
N GLY A 351 2.01 -7.44 3.50
CA GLY A 351 1.93 -5.98 3.64
C GLY A 351 1.02 -5.50 4.76
N LEU A 352 0.28 -6.40 5.41
CA LEU A 352 -0.63 -6.10 6.52
C LEU A 352 -0.38 -6.98 7.74
N HIS A 353 -0.25 -8.29 7.56
CA HIS A 353 -0.10 -9.26 8.62
C HIS A 353 1.37 -9.56 8.91
N TYR A 354 1.67 -9.84 10.16
CA TYR A 354 3.02 -10.09 10.66
C TYR A 354 3.33 -11.58 10.78
N THR A 355 4.62 -11.89 10.85
CA THR A 355 5.08 -13.22 11.29
C THR A 355 4.81 -13.43 12.78
N ASP A 356 4.80 -14.69 13.21
CA ASP A 356 4.60 -15.06 14.62
C ASP A 356 5.63 -14.41 15.55
N ALA A 357 6.89 -14.30 15.12
CA ALA A 357 7.95 -13.63 15.87
C ALA A 357 7.60 -12.14 16.15
N VAL A 358 7.02 -11.43 15.17
CA VAL A 358 6.60 -10.03 15.33
C VAL A 358 5.37 -9.94 16.22
N TYR A 359 4.40 -10.85 16.10
CA TYR A 359 3.27 -10.90 17.05
C TYR A 359 3.74 -11.09 18.49
N GLY A 360 4.75 -11.92 18.71
CA GLY A 360 5.39 -12.09 20.03
C GLY A 360 6.04 -10.79 20.54
N LYS A 361 6.76 -10.06 19.67
CA LYS A 361 7.34 -8.74 20.01
C LYS A 361 6.24 -7.75 20.44
N ILE A 362 5.15 -7.69 19.67
CA ILE A 362 4.02 -6.80 19.97
C ILE A 362 3.39 -7.16 21.31
N TYR A 363 3.07 -8.43 21.51
CA TYR A 363 2.48 -8.92 22.76
C TYR A 363 3.36 -8.61 23.96
N ASN A 364 4.65 -8.99 23.93
CA ASN A 364 5.58 -8.74 25.03
C ASN A 364 5.73 -7.23 25.32
N LYS A 365 5.74 -6.38 24.29
CA LYS A 365 5.77 -4.92 24.48
C LYS A 365 4.50 -4.39 25.12
N ILE A 366 3.34 -4.96 24.82
CA ILE A 366 2.09 -4.63 25.49
C ILE A 366 2.21 -4.97 26.97
N ILE A 367 2.58 -6.21 27.32
CA ILE A 367 2.72 -6.67 28.71
C ILE A 367 3.73 -5.79 29.48
N GLU A 368 4.92 -5.56 28.91
CA GLU A 368 5.91 -4.66 29.51
C GLU A 368 5.36 -3.27 29.82
N THR A 369 4.52 -2.75 28.90
CA THR A 369 4.00 -1.39 29.04
C THR A 369 2.89 -1.31 30.08
N ILE A 370 1.96 -2.27 30.10
CA ILE A 370 0.83 -2.25 31.05
C ILE A 370 1.28 -2.56 32.48
N ASP A 371 2.31 -3.38 32.67
CA ASP A 371 2.85 -3.72 33.98
C ASP A 371 3.65 -2.57 34.64
N LYS A 372 4.08 -1.57 33.83
CA LYS A 372 4.76 -0.36 34.29
C LYS A 372 3.82 0.82 34.50
N ALA A 373 2.56 0.73 34.09
CA ALA A 373 1.58 1.80 34.14
C ALA A 373 0.85 1.83 35.49
#